data_34e3cb2d157be1bd5766cfc9b6820bb1
#
_entry.id   34e3cb2d157be1bd5766cfc9b6820bb1
#
_cell.length_a   1.000
_cell.length_b   1.000
_cell.length_c   1.000
_cell.angle_alpha   90.00
_cell.angle_beta   90.00
_cell.angle_gamma   90.00
#
_symmetry.space_group_name_H-M   'P 1'
#
loop_
_entity.id
_entity.type
_entity.pdbx_description
1 polymer ?
#
loop_
_entity_poly.entity_id
_entity_poly.type
_entity_poly.pdbx_seq_one_letter_code
_entity_poly.pdbx_strand_id
1 'polypeptide(L)'
;ISMKKPIIFLLVLITNILFISAQKISKTELKDKIAGAWIGQMVGNIYGLPFENKFVDEPAPESRFPFGYTKNIDKLQKYNGAFSDDDTDVEYIYLLLMEKYGVEPTYANMREGWMYHIRDRVWLANRAALGLMHLGFTPPFTGDENLNPHWYQIDPQLINEIWAYTAPGMISYAAGKSDWAARITSDSWAVSPTVLYGAMYADAFFCKDIRKLITRA
;
A
#
# COMPACT_ATOMS: atom_id res chain seq x y z
N ILE A 1 20.98 55.64 -8.65
CA ILE A 1 20.28 54.64 -7.83
C ILE A 1 19.96 53.46 -8.75
N SER A 2 20.68 52.35 -8.53
CA SER A 2 20.69 51.18 -9.42
C SER A 2 19.44 50.33 -9.22
N MET A 3 18.49 50.36 -10.14
CA MET A 3 17.27 49.55 -10.19
C MET A 3 17.47 48.14 -10.82
N LYS A 4 18.67 47.58 -10.81
CA LYS A 4 18.96 46.29 -11.49
C LYS A 4 18.69 45.02 -10.66
N LYS A 5 18.62 45.13 -9.33
CA LYS A 5 18.47 43.96 -8.45
C LYS A 5 17.09 43.28 -8.46
N PRO A 6 15.93 43.96 -8.50
CA PRO A 6 14.64 43.30 -8.48
C PRO A 6 14.29 42.54 -9.78
N ILE A 7 14.84 42.99 -10.93
CA ILE A 7 14.59 42.34 -12.23
C ILE A 7 15.29 40.99 -12.33
N ILE A 8 16.49 40.87 -11.80
CA ILE A 8 17.27 39.60 -11.78
C ILE A 8 16.56 38.56 -10.85
N PHE A 9 16.02 39.01 -9.73
CA PHE A 9 15.27 38.10 -8.80
C PHE A 9 13.96 37.63 -9.41
N LEU A 10 13.25 38.46 -10.13
CA LEU A 10 12.03 38.10 -10.85
C LEU A 10 12.31 37.13 -12.01
N LEU A 11 13.42 37.31 -12.75
CA LEU A 11 13.83 36.40 -13.82
C LEU A 11 14.21 35.00 -13.28
N VAL A 12 14.90 34.93 -12.15
CA VAL A 12 15.25 33.65 -11.50
C VAL A 12 13.99 32.94 -10.97
N LEU A 13 13.00 33.68 -10.48
CA LEU A 13 11.71 33.07 -10.05
C LEU A 13 10.92 32.54 -11.26
N ILE A 14 10.90 33.25 -12.38
CA ILE A 14 10.19 32.83 -13.60
C ILE A 14 10.89 31.65 -14.27
N THR A 15 12.22 31.55 -14.26
CA THR A 15 12.94 30.41 -14.83
C THR A 15 12.74 29.12 -14.00
N ASN A 16 12.56 29.22 -12.69
CA ASN A 16 12.24 28.04 -11.87
C ASN A 16 10.81 27.52 -12.06
N ILE A 17 9.87 28.39 -12.45
CA ILE A 17 8.47 27.98 -12.72
C ILE A 17 8.35 27.22 -14.06
N LEU A 18 9.25 27.46 -15.01
CA LEU A 18 9.20 26.88 -16.36
C LEU A 18 9.68 25.41 -16.45
N PHE A 19 10.21 24.83 -15.37
CA PHE A 19 10.72 23.45 -15.35
C PHE A 19 9.84 22.46 -14.59
N ILE A 20 8.67 22.84 -14.10
CA ILE A 20 7.71 21.90 -13.54
C ILE A 20 6.96 21.26 -14.72
N SER A 21 7.58 20.28 -15.35
CA SER A 21 6.87 19.41 -16.30
C SER A 21 6.05 18.40 -15.48
N ALA A 22 4.74 18.60 -15.44
CA ALA A 22 3.85 17.59 -14.84
C ALA A 22 4.00 16.29 -15.63
N GLN A 23 4.31 15.22 -14.94
CA GLN A 23 4.33 13.90 -15.54
C GLN A 23 2.91 13.55 -16.00
N LYS A 24 2.78 13.02 -17.21
CA LYS A 24 1.48 12.66 -17.78
C LYS A 24 1.44 11.17 -18.06
N ILE A 25 0.33 10.55 -17.73
CA ILE A 25 0.03 9.17 -18.06
C ILE A 25 -1.29 9.16 -18.84
N SER A 26 -1.39 8.34 -19.89
CA SER A 26 -2.65 8.18 -20.61
C SER A 26 -3.64 7.36 -19.77
N LYS A 27 -4.94 7.57 -19.99
CA LYS A 27 -5.99 6.80 -19.30
C LYS A 27 -5.86 5.29 -19.56
N THR A 28 -5.45 4.90 -20.75
CA THR A 28 -5.24 3.49 -21.13
C THR A 28 -4.05 2.91 -20.36
N GLU A 29 -2.91 3.61 -20.35
CA GLU A 29 -1.72 3.19 -19.61
C GLU A 29 -1.96 3.14 -18.10
N LEU A 30 -2.71 4.10 -17.55
CA LEU A 30 -3.10 4.10 -16.13
C LEU A 30 -3.91 2.86 -15.77
N LYS A 31 -4.92 2.52 -16.58
CA LYS A 31 -5.73 1.31 -16.38
C LYS A 31 -4.90 0.03 -16.45
N ASP A 32 -3.99 -0.04 -17.42
CA ASP A 32 -3.10 -1.19 -17.59
C ASP A 32 -2.18 -1.37 -16.38
N LYS A 33 -1.59 -0.29 -15.88
CA LYS A 33 -0.73 -0.32 -14.69
C LYS A 33 -1.49 -0.70 -13.42
N ILE A 34 -2.70 -0.19 -13.22
CA ILE A 34 -3.54 -0.56 -12.08
C ILE A 34 -3.91 -2.05 -12.16
N ALA A 35 -4.34 -2.54 -13.33
CA ALA A 35 -4.61 -3.96 -13.52
C ALA A 35 -3.37 -4.82 -13.28
N GLY A 36 -2.21 -4.37 -13.78
CA GLY A 36 -0.92 -5.03 -13.55
C GLY A 36 -0.52 -5.06 -12.07
N ALA A 37 -0.82 -4.02 -11.31
CA ALA A 37 -0.56 -3.97 -9.87
C ALA A 37 -1.40 -5.01 -9.11
N TRP A 38 -2.71 -5.09 -9.35
CA TRP A 38 -3.58 -6.12 -8.78
C TRP A 38 -3.14 -7.54 -9.14
N ILE A 39 -2.80 -7.79 -10.40
CA ILE A 39 -2.30 -9.10 -10.85
C ILE A 39 -0.96 -9.39 -10.16
N GLY A 40 -0.08 -8.40 -10.07
CA GLY A 40 1.22 -8.53 -9.42
C GLY A 40 1.12 -8.92 -7.95
N GLN A 41 0.20 -8.31 -7.20
CA GLN A 41 -0.09 -8.63 -5.81
C GLN A 41 -0.54 -10.10 -5.67
N MET A 42 -1.54 -10.53 -6.45
CA MET A 42 -2.01 -11.92 -6.43
C MET A 42 -0.92 -12.93 -6.80
N VAL A 43 -0.10 -12.61 -7.82
CA VAL A 43 1.03 -13.45 -8.22
C VAL A 43 2.09 -13.52 -7.13
N GLY A 44 2.41 -12.39 -6.50
CA GLY A 44 3.36 -12.31 -5.38
C GLY A 44 2.91 -13.15 -4.20
N ASN A 45 1.64 -13.05 -3.82
CA ASN A 45 1.03 -13.86 -2.77
C ASN A 45 1.15 -15.36 -3.07
N ILE A 46 0.67 -15.82 -4.22
CA ILE A 46 0.73 -17.23 -4.63
C ILE A 46 2.17 -17.75 -4.66
N TYR A 47 3.11 -16.92 -5.13
CA TYR A 47 4.51 -17.27 -5.19
C TYR A 47 5.15 -17.35 -3.79
N GLY A 48 4.78 -16.43 -2.90
CA GLY A 48 5.31 -16.31 -1.55
C GLY A 48 4.82 -17.38 -0.57
N LEU A 49 3.55 -17.82 -0.69
CA LEU A 49 2.91 -18.76 0.23
C LEU A 49 3.75 -20.00 0.64
N PRO A 50 4.48 -20.68 -0.26
CA PRO A 50 5.29 -21.83 0.13
C PRO A 50 6.49 -21.50 1.01
N PHE A 51 6.87 -20.23 1.07
CA PHE A 51 8.05 -19.73 1.78
C PHE A 51 7.67 -19.03 3.09
N GLU A 52 6.39 -18.81 3.31
CA GLU A 52 5.89 -18.17 4.51
C GLU A 52 6.43 -18.84 5.77
N ASN A 53 6.91 -18.04 6.73
CA ASN A 53 7.50 -18.47 8.01
C ASN A 53 8.72 -19.43 7.90
N LYS A 54 9.36 -19.57 6.72
CA LYS A 54 10.51 -20.46 6.56
C LYS A 54 11.86 -19.78 6.71
N PHE A 55 11.92 -18.46 6.57
CA PHE A 55 13.16 -17.69 6.59
C PHE A 55 12.99 -16.50 7.53
N VAL A 56 12.78 -16.81 8.82
CA VAL A 56 12.50 -15.79 9.85
C VAL A 56 13.79 -15.16 10.37
N ASP A 57 14.83 -15.98 10.59
CA ASP A 57 16.07 -15.53 11.24
C ASP A 57 17.16 -15.13 10.24
N GLU A 58 17.13 -15.71 9.04
CA GLU A 58 18.13 -15.46 8.00
C GLU A 58 17.49 -15.27 6.63
N PRO A 59 18.04 -14.40 5.76
CA PRO A 59 17.59 -14.28 4.37
C PRO A 59 17.74 -15.60 3.63
N ALA A 60 16.73 -15.98 2.86
CA ALA A 60 16.81 -17.15 2.04
C ALA A 60 17.84 -16.98 0.91
N PRO A 61 18.64 -18.02 0.59
CA PRO A 61 19.50 -17.97 -0.59
C PRO A 61 18.68 -17.91 -1.87
N GLU A 62 19.15 -17.16 -2.88
CA GLU A 62 18.44 -16.98 -4.16
C GLU A 62 18.05 -18.31 -4.83
N SER A 63 18.86 -19.36 -4.64
CA SER A 63 18.58 -20.71 -5.17
C SER A 63 17.27 -21.31 -4.65
N ARG A 64 16.70 -20.78 -3.57
CA ARG A 64 15.40 -21.22 -3.03
C ARG A 64 14.21 -20.54 -3.71
N PHE A 65 14.44 -19.48 -4.49
CA PHE A 65 13.42 -18.72 -5.21
C PHE A 65 13.65 -18.87 -6.74
N PRO A 66 13.36 -20.04 -7.32
CA PRO A 66 13.51 -20.20 -8.77
C PRO A 66 12.55 -19.27 -9.49
N PHE A 67 13.08 -18.49 -10.44
CA PHE A 67 12.24 -17.70 -11.34
C PHE A 67 11.40 -18.62 -12.22
N GLY A 68 10.13 -18.26 -12.38
CA GLY A 68 9.24 -18.91 -13.33
C GLY A 68 8.06 -19.61 -12.67
N TYR A 69 7.57 -20.66 -13.35
CA TYR A 69 6.39 -21.40 -12.95
C TYR A 69 6.54 -22.05 -11.57
N THR A 70 5.57 -21.85 -10.71
CA THR A 70 5.45 -22.52 -9.42
C THR A 70 4.26 -23.47 -9.42
N LYS A 71 4.39 -24.65 -8.82
CA LYS A 71 3.29 -25.62 -8.66
C LYS A 71 2.10 -25.09 -7.88
N ASN A 72 2.24 -23.96 -7.18
CA ASN A 72 1.14 -23.33 -6.50
C ASN A 72 0.13 -22.69 -7.44
N ILE A 73 0.56 -22.32 -8.66
CA ILE A 73 -0.35 -21.84 -9.70
C ILE A 73 -1.38 -22.90 -10.07
N ASP A 74 -1.04 -24.20 -9.95
CA ASP A 74 -1.99 -25.28 -10.18
C ASP A 74 -3.16 -25.27 -9.18
N LYS A 75 -2.97 -24.70 -8.00
CA LYS A 75 -4.04 -24.50 -7.03
C LYS A 75 -5.13 -23.56 -7.55
N LEU A 76 -4.79 -22.62 -8.43
CA LEU A 76 -5.76 -21.70 -9.04
C LEU A 76 -6.83 -22.43 -9.84
N GLN A 77 -6.49 -23.55 -10.48
CA GLN A 77 -7.46 -24.37 -11.19
C GLN A 77 -8.55 -24.91 -10.24
N LYS A 78 -8.14 -25.28 -9.01
CA LYS A 78 -9.07 -25.76 -7.97
C LYS A 78 -10.05 -24.68 -7.53
N TYR A 79 -9.67 -23.41 -7.62
CA TYR A 79 -10.48 -22.24 -7.22
C TYR A 79 -11.09 -21.51 -8.42
N ASN A 80 -11.17 -22.16 -9.56
CA ASN A 80 -11.76 -21.63 -10.79
C ASN A 80 -11.10 -20.30 -11.28
N GLY A 81 -9.81 -20.21 -11.09
CA GLY A 81 -8.97 -19.12 -11.63
C GLY A 81 -8.74 -17.92 -10.71
N ALA A 82 -9.45 -17.78 -9.59
CA ALA A 82 -9.22 -16.71 -8.65
C ALA A 82 -8.86 -17.26 -7.27
N PHE A 83 -7.65 -16.98 -6.83
CA PHE A 83 -7.22 -17.18 -5.46
C PHE A 83 -6.68 -15.86 -4.93
N SER A 84 -7.18 -15.46 -3.80
CA SER A 84 -6.75 -14.31 -3.05
C SER A 84 -6.58 -14.70 -1.59
N ASP A 85 -5.77 -13.98 -0.86
CA ASP A 85 -5.62 -14.08 0.58
C ASP A 85 -5.94 -12.72 1.20
N ASP A 86 -5.66 -12.51 2.48
CA ASP A 86 -5.94 -11.26 3.19
C ASP A 86 -5.38 -10.01 2.49
N ASP A 87 -4.25 -10.11 1.81
CA ASP A 87 -3.66 -9.03 0.99
C ASP A 87 -4.72 -8.36 0.09
N THR A 88 -5.24 -9.11 -0.85
CA THR A 88 -6.18 -8.59 -1.86
C THR A 88 -7.61 -8.47 -1.31
N ASP A 89 -8.03 -9.36 -0.41
CA ASP A 89 -9.39 -9.38 0.13
C ASP A 89 -9.68 -8.13 0.96
N VAL A 90 -8.75 -7.69 1.79
CA VAL A 90 -8.91 -6.48 2.59
C VAL A 90 -8.87 -5.23 1.72
N GLU A 91 -7.99 -5.18 0.73
CA GLU A 91 -7.93 -4.06 -0.21
C GLU A 91 -9.19 -3.93 -1.06
N TYR A 92 -9.81 -5.05 -1.41
CA TYR A 92 -11.11 -5.02 -2.10
C TYR A 92 -12.20 -4.37 -1.24
N ILE A 93 -12.17 -4.57 0.08
CA ILE A 93 -13.06 -3.85 1.00
C ILE A 93 -12.77 -2.35 0.97
N TYR A 94 -11.49 -1.94 0.93
CA TYR A 94 -11.12 -0.53 0.83
C TYR A 94 -11.61 0.10 -0.49
N LEU A 95 -11.55 -0.64 -1.59
CA LEU A 95 -12.13 -0.21 -2.86
C LEU A 95 -13.64 0.03 -2.75
N LEU A 96 -14.38 -0.90 -2.14
CA LEU A 96 -15.82 -0.74 -1.88
C LEU A 96 -16.11 0.50 -1.02
N LEU A 97 -15.30 0.76 0.00
CA LEU A 97 -15.46 1.94 0.84
C LEU A 97 -15.17 3.23 0.07
N MET A 98 -14.17 3.23 -0.81
CA MET A 98 -13.91 4.37 -1.68
C MET A 98 -15.04 4.61 -2.70
N GLU A 99 -15.66 3.56 -3.23
CA GLU A 99 -16.84 3.68 -4.10
C GLU A 99 -18.03 4.26 -3.35
N LYS A 100 -18.21 3.86 -2.08
CA LYS A 100 -19.35 4.30 -1.26
C LYS A 100 -19.18 5.70 -0.68
N TYR A 101 -17.99 6.05 -0.20
CA TYR A 101 -17.72 7.25 0.59
C TYR A 101 -16.78 8.26 -0.09
N GLY A 102 -16.26 7.96 -1.27
CA GLY A 102 -15.25 8.74 -1.96
C GLY A 102 -13.83 8.32 -1.59
N VAL A 103 -12.84 8.93 -2.25
CA VAL A 103 -11.41 8.56 -2.16
C VAL A 103 -10.78 8.83 -0.79
N GLU A 104 -11.50 9.52 0.10
CA GLU A 104 -11.06 9.85 1.47
C GLU A 104 -12.04 9.28 2.51
N PRO A 105 -12.17 7.94 2.63
CA PRO A 105 -12.97 7.35 3.69
C PRO A 105 -12.38 7.71 5.05
N THR A 106 -13.24 7.88 6.04
CA THR A 106 -12.85 8.15 7.43
C THR A 106 -12.52 6.85 8.17
N TYR A 107 -11.86 6.93 9.32
CA TYR A 107 -11.67 5.78 10.21
C TYR A 107 -12.99 5.12 10.63
N ALA A 108 -14.06 5.91 10.79
CA ALA A 108 -15.39 5.36 11.07
C ALA A 108 -15.92 4.51 9.91
N ASN A 109 -15.70 4.95 8.66
CA ASN A 109 -16.03 4.17 7.47
C ASN A 109 -15.19 2.89 7.37
N MET A 110 -13.88 2.97 7.69
CA MET A 110 -13.00 1.80 7.72
C MET A 110 -13.49 0.78 8.75
N ARG A 111 -13.79 1.22 9.97
CA ARG A 111 -14.37 0.36 11.02
C ARG A 111 -15.66 -0.32 10.55
N GLU A 112 -16.58 0.43 9.95
CA GLU A 112 -17.82 -0.13 9.40
C GLU A 112 -17.54 -1.24 8.38
N GLY A 113 -16.67 -0.97 7.41
CA GLY A 113 -16.30 -1.94 6.37
C GLY A 113 -15.66 -3.21 6.96
N TRP A 114 -14.71 -3.05 7.86
CA TRP A 114 -14.05 -4.16 8.54
C TRP A 114 -15.04 -5.03 9.30
N MET A 115 -15.88 -4.45 10.14
CA MET A 115 -16.87 -5.18 10.93
C MET A 115 -17.92 -5.89 10.10
N TYR A 116 -18.26 -5.35 8.91
CA TYR A 116 -19.30 -5.92 8.06
C TYR A 116 -18.76 -7.02 7.15
N HIS A 117 -17.55 -6.86 6.60
CA HIS A 117 -17.04 -7.72 5.55
C HIS A 117 -15.99 -8.75 6.03
N ILE A 118 -15.18 -8.44 7.07
CA ILE A 118 -14.15 -9.36 7.58
C ILE A 118 -14.74 -10.22 8.69
N ARG A 119 -14.77 -11.54 8.50
CA ARG A 119 -15.49 -12.46 9.42
C ARG A 119 -14.65 -13.60 9.96
N ASP A 120 -13.84 -14.22 9.14
CA ASP A 120 -13.03 -15.37 9.48
C ASP A 120 -11.64 -15.31 8.85
N ARG A 121 -10.75 -16.22 9.22
CA ARG A 121 -9.38 -16.33 8.72
C ARG A 121 -8.59 -15.01 8.82
N VAL A 122 -8.74 -14.34 9.94
CA VAL A 122 -8.08 -13.07 10.23
C VAL A 122 -6.91 -13.33 11.15
N TRP A 123 -5.74 -12.82 10.81
CA TRP A 123 -4.50 -13.14 11.52
C TRP A 123 -4.02 -11.98 12.39
N LEU A 124 -3.34 -12.34 13.46
CA LEU A 124 -2.55 -11.49 14.37
C LEU A 124 -3.09 -10.06 14.55
N ALA A 125 -2.39 -9.04 14.03
CA ALA A 125 -2.73 -7.63 14.23
C ALA A 125 -4.10 -7.28 13.63
N ASN A 126 -4.43 -7.82 12.47
CA ASN A 126 -5.75 -7.65 11.84
C ASN A 126 -6.87 -8.19 12.74
N ARG A 127 -6.70 -9.40 13.32
CA ARG A 127 -7.67 -10.00 14.22
C ARG A 127 -7.83 -9.21 15.52
N ALA A 128 -6.73 -8.73 16.08
CA ALA A 128 -6.77 -7.92 17.29
C ALA A 128 -7.49 -6.57 17.02
N ALA A 129 -7.17 -5.90 15.91
CA ALA A 129 -7.82 -4.68 15.49
C ALA A 129 -9.34 -4.88 15.30
N LEU A 130 -9.74 -5.95 14.59
CA LEU A 130 -11.16 -6.28 14.40
C LEU A 130 -11.87 -6.54 15.74
N GLY A 131 -11.20 -7.25 16.66
CA GLY A 131 -11.71 -7.46 18.02
C GLY A 131 -11.95 -6.15 18.77
N LEU A 132 -11.00 -5.24 18.72
CA LEU A 132 -11.13 -3.89 19.30
C LEU A 132 -12.26 -3.10 18.64
N MET A 133 -12.45 -3.21 17.32
CA MET A 133 -13.59 -2.59 16.63
C MET A 133 -14.93 -3.09 17.15
N HIS A 134 -15.07 -4.39 17.42
CA HIS A 134 -16.27 -4.98 18.02
C HIS A 134 -16.50 -4.50 19.46
N LEU A 135 -15.43 -4.18 20.19
CA LEU A 135 -15.52 -3.56 21.53
C LEU A 135 -15.83 -2.06 21.49
N GLY A 136 -15.97 -1.46 20.29
CA GLY A 136 -16.36 -0.06 20.13
C GLY A 136 -15.20 0.88 19.80
N PHE A 137 -13.96 0.41 19.76
CA PHE A 137 -12.82 1.22 19.37
C PHE A 137 -12.86 1.54 17.88
N THR A 138 -12.30 2.69 17.51
CA THR A 138 -12.15 3.12 16.11
C THR A 138 -10.66 3.37 15.83
N PRO A 139 -10.14 3.06 14.64
CA PRO A 139 -8.78 3.45 14.31
C PRO A 139 -8.56 4.97 14.56
N PRO A 140 -7.36 5.39 14.97
CA PRO A 140 -6.15 4.60 15.09
C PRO A 140 -6.00 3.77 16.38
N PHE A 141 -6.94 3.87 17.32
CA PHE A 141 -6.87 3.12 18.59
C PHE A 141 -6.81 1.60 18.41
N THR A 142 -7.32 1.08 17.30
CA THR A 142 -7.28 -0.37 17.00
C THR A 142 -5.90 -0.88 16.62
N GLY A 143 -4.99 0.02 16.24
CA GLY A 143 -3.58 -0.28 15.97
C GLY A 143 -2.64 0.11 17.11
N ASP A 144 -3.13 0.88 18.11
CA ASP A 144 -2.33 1.42 19.21
C ASP A 144 -1.52 0.34 19.96
N GLU A 145 -0.24 0.62 20.23
CA GLU A 145 0.71 -0.31 20.83
C GLU A 145 0.31 -0.80 22.23
N ASN A 146 -0.52 -0.04 22.95
CA ASN A 146 -1.00 -0.40 24.27
C ASN A 146 -2.30 -1.22 24.23
N LEU A 147 -3.00 -1.26 23.10
CA LEU A 147 -4.29 -1.92 22.94
C LEU A 147 -4.21 -3.16 22.03
N ASN A 148 -3.44 -3.11 20.95
CA ASN A 148 -3.26 -4.21 20.02
C ASN A 148 -1.98 -4.97 20.35
N PRO A 149 -2.02 -6.18 20.93
CA PRO A 149 -0.83 -6.91 21.34
C PRO A 149 0.04 -7.39 20.17
N HIS A 150 -0.45 -7.22 18.94
CA HIS A 150 0.24 -7.61 17.71
C HIS A 150 0.60 -6.40 16.82
N TRP A 151 0.53 -5.18 17.33
CA TRP A 151 0.75 -3.93 16.60
C TRP A 151 2.03 -3.88 15.76
N TYR A 152 3.03 -4.68 16.12
CA TYR A 152 4.35 -4.72 15.47
C TYR A 152 4.44 -5.70 14.29
N GLN A 153 3.36 -6.38 13.93
CA GLN A 153 3.32 -7.36 12.85
C GLN A 153 3.30 -6.68 11.47
N ILE A 154 3.53 -7.49 10.42
CA ILE A 154 3.63 -7.02 9.03
C ILE A 154 2.28 -6.74 8.38
N ASP A 155 1.18 -7.01 9.04
CA ASP A 155 -0.18 -6.93 8.49
C ASP A 155 -0.45 -5.66 7.67
N PRO A 156 -0.05 -4.44 8.09
CA PRO A 156 -0.33 -3.25 7.29
C PRO A 156 0.47 -3.17 5.98
N GLN A 157 1.57 -3.91 5.84
CA GLN A 157 2.38 -3.92 4.62
C GLN A 157 1.70 -4.66 3.47
N LEU A 158 0.78 -5.57 3.79
CA LEU A 158 0.13 -6.49 2.86
C LEU A 158 -1.19 -5.96 2.29
N ILE A 159 -1.81 -4.98 2.96
CA ILE A 159 -3.21 -4.61 2.73
C ILE A 159 -3.41 -3.13 2.44
N ASN A 160 -2.37 -2.43 2.02
CA ASN A 160 -2.43 -0.96 1.87
C ASN A 160 -1.89 -0.42 0.54
N GLU A 161 -1.59 -1.25 -0.44
CA GLU A 161 -1.08 -0.84 -1.74
C GLU A 161 -2.09 -0.04 -2.54
N ILE A 162 -3.37 -0.28 -2.34
CA ILE A 162 -4.47 0.41 -3.03
C ILE A 162 -4.43 1.93 -2.84
N TRP A 163 -3.92 2.43 -1.72
CA TRP A 163 -3.77 3.87 -1.48
C TRP A 163 -2.76 4.53 -2.41
N ALA A 164 -1.77 3.77 -2.86
CA ALA A 164 -0.83 4.20 -3.89
C ALA A 164 -1.42 4.03 -5.31
N TYR A 165 -2.17 2.96 -5.56
CA TYR A 165 -2.80 2.71 -6.86
C TYR A 165 -3.83 3.78 -7.22
N THR A 166 -4.45 4.40 -6.23
CA THR A 166 -5.38 5.52 -6.40
C THR A 166 -4.72 6.89 -6.40
N ALA A 167 -3.40 6.96 -6.20
CA ALA A 167 -2.59 8.19 -6.13
C ALA A 167 -1.35 8.17 -7.04
N PRO A 168 -1.48 7.88 -8.36
CA PRO A 168 -0.33 7.72 -9.27
C PRO A 168 0.55 8.96 -9.31
N GLY A 169 1.84 8.84 -8.93
CA GLY A 169 2.82 9.91 -8.89
C GLY A 169 2.66 10.90 -7.72
N MET A 170 1.66 10.73 -6.89
CA MET A 170 1.42 11.57 -5.71
C MET A 170 2.15 11.00 -4.48
N ILE A 171 3.47 10.91 -4.54
CA ILE A 171 4.33 10.17 -3.58
C ILE A 171 4.02 10.56 -2.14
N SER A 172 4.09 11.86 -1.82
CA SER A 172 3.85 12.33 -0.44
C SER A 172 2.42 12.09 0.04
N TYR A 173 1.43 12.17 -0.85
CA TYR A 173 0.05 11.86 -0.53
C TYR A 173 -0.12 10.36 -0.24
N ALA A 174 0.41 9.51 -1.11
CA ALA A 174 0.36 8.05 -0.94
C ALA A 174 1.06 7.61 0.35
N ALA A 175 2.23 8.18 0.65
CA ALA A 175 2.94 7.96 1.91
C ALA A 175 2.10 8.33 3.13
N GLY A 176 1.50 9.51 3.14
CA GLY A 176 0.62 9.96 4.24
C GLY A 176 -0.64 9.12 4.38
N LYS A 177 -1.22 8.68 3.26
CA LYS A 177 -2.39 7.80 3.26
C LYS A 177 -2.04 6.39 3.74
N SER A 178 -0.87 5.89 3.39
CA SER A 178 -0.34 4.61 3.88
C SER A 178 -0.05 4.65 5.39
N ASP A 179 0.51 5.75 5.91
CA ASP A 179 0.64 5.95 7.37
C ASP A 179 -0.72 5.89 8.05
N TRP A 180 -1.68 6.68 7.55
CA TRP A 180 -3.03 6.70 8.09
C TRP A 180 -3.68 5.30 8.08
N ALA A 181 -3.60 4.57 6.99
CA ALA A 181 -4.20 3.25 6.86
C ALA A 181 -3.49 2.18 7.70
N ALA A 182 -2.16 2.23 7.79
CA ALA A 182 -1.39 1.30 8.61
C ALA A 182 -1.78 1.36 10.09
N ARG A 183 -2.21 2.53 10.57
CA ARG A 183 -2.67 2.72 11.95
C ARG A 183 -4.01 2.06 12.27
N ILE A 184 -4.63 1.39 11.32
CA ILE A 184 -5.80 0.54 11.58
C ILE A 184 -5.40 -0.67 12.42
N THR A 185 -4.21 -1.22 12.17
CA THR A 185 -3.74 -2.48 12.75
C THR A 185 -2.41 -2.38 13.51
N SER A 186 -1.64 -1.34 13.27
CA SER A 186 -0.26 -1.22 13.74
C SER A 186 0.10 0.18 14.19
N ASP A 187 1.21 0.32 14.90
CA ASP A 187 1.69 1.60 15.43
C ASP A 187 3.21 1.71 15.38
N SER A 188 3.73 2.85 15.84
CA SER A 188 5.14 3.12 16.02
C SER A 188 5.95 2.79 14.75
N TRP A 189 7.11 2.12 14.89
CA TRP A 189 8.00 1.76 13.78
C TRP A 189 7.38 0.77 12.76
N ALA A 190 6.40 -0.03 13.16
CA ALA A 190 5.77 -1.02 12.28
C ALA A 190 4.96 -0.39 11.13
N VAL A 191 4.62 0.89 11.24
CA VAL A 191 3.96 1.68 10.18
C VAL A 191 4.94 2.05 9.06
N SER A 192 6.21 2.27 9.38
CA SER A 192 7.20 2.81 8.45
C SER A 192 7.38 2.02 7.15
N PRO A 193 7.44 0.67 7.15
CA PRO A 193 7.53 -0.08 5.90
C PRO A 193 6.33 0.13 4.97
N THR A 194 5.12 0.24 5.52
CA THR A 194 3.91 0.52 4.74
C THR A 194 3.99 1.89 4.06
N VAL A 195 4.50 2.89 4.77
CA VAL A 195 4.74 4.24 4.21
C VAL A 195 5.74 4.20 3.07
N LEU A 196 6.85 3.48 3.25
CA LEU A 196 7.88 3.29 2.21
C LEU A 196 7.27 2.65 0.95
N TYR A 197 6.53 1.54 1.11
CA TYR A 197 5.91 0.85 -0.01
C TYR A 197 4.87 1.72 -0.71
N GLY A 198 4.02 2.42 0.01
CA GLY A 198 3.04 3.34 -0.57
C GLY A 198 3.68 4.44 -1.41
N ALA A 199 4.78 5.04 -0.91
CA ALA A 199 5.55 6.02 -1.66
C ALA A 199 6.15 5.42 -2.95
N MET A 200 6.78 4.23 -2.83
CA MET A 200 7.39 3.52 -3.96
C MET A 200 6.37 3.14 -5.04
N TYR A 201 5.22 2.60 -4.66
CA TYR A 201 4.18 2.20 -5.61
C TYR A 201 3.58 3.40 -6.34
N ALA A 202 3.35 4.52 -5.65
CA ALA A 202 2.89 5.74 -6.31
C ALA A 202 3.91 6.28 -7.34
N ASP A 203 5.22 6.26 -7.03
CA ASP A 203 6.28 6.68 -7.96
C ASP A 203 6.45 5.67 -9.12
N ALA A 204 6.17 4.38 -8.92
CA ALA A 204 6.31 3.32 -9.91
C ALA A 204 5.41 3.50 -11.16
N PHE A 205 4.38 4.32 -11.08
CA PHE A 205 3.59 4.71 -12.25
C PHE A 205 4.42 5.47 -13.29
N PHE A 206 5.51 6.12 -12.87
CA PHE A 206 6.36 6.96 -13.71
C PHE A 206 7.83 6.56 -13.70
N CYS A 207 8.29 5.82 -12.70
CA CYS A 207 9.67 5.36 -12.54
C CYS A 207 9.74 3.83 -12.61
N LYS A 208 10.69 3.30 -13.41
CA LYS A 208 10.94 1.84 -13.52
C LYS A 208 12.24 1.41 -12.84
N ASP A 209 13.02 2.36 -12.34
CA ASP A 209 14.29 2.11 -11.69
C ASP A 209 14.07 1.87 -10.19
N ILE A 210 14.16 0.63 -9.76
CA ILE A 210 13.91 0.21 -8.37
C ILE A 210 14.82 0.96 -7.38
N ARG A 211 16.08 1.21 -7.74
CA ARG A 211 17.01 1.95 -6.85
C ARG A 211 16.55 3.39 -6.65
N LYS A 212 16.03 4.02 -7.70
CA LYS A 212 15.45 5.35 -7.60
C LYS A 212 14.14 5.35 -6.79
N LEU A 213 13.30 4.34 -6.94
CA LEU A 213 12.10 4.20 -6.13
C LEU A 213 12.44 4.15 -4.65
N ILE A 214 13.37 3.28 -4.24
CA ILE A 214 13.82 3.15 -2.85
C ILE A 214 14.43 4.45 -2.30
N THR A 215 15.18 5.20 -3.12
CA THR A 215 15.86 6.41 -2.65
C THR A 215 14.98 7.65 -2.60
N ARG A 216 13.81 7.63 -3.20
CA ARG A 216 12.84 8.74 -3.24
C ARG A 216 11.70 8.58 -2.23
N ALA A 217 11.42 7.35 -1.86
CA ALA A 217 10.42 7.01 -0.87
C ALA A 217 10.96 7.23 0.55
#